data_a768d70cf417642b6c6c0fc4c87cbb77
#
_entry.id   a768d70cf417642b6c6c0fc4c87cbb77
#
_cell.length_a   1.000
_cell.length_b   1.000
_cell.length_c   1.000
_cell.angle_alpha   90.00
_cell.angle_beta   90.00
_cell.angle_gamma   90.00
#
_symmetry.space_group_name_H-M   'P 1'
#
loop_
_entity.id
_entity.type
_entity.pdbx_description
1 polymer ?
#
loop_
_entity_poly.entity_id
_entity_poly.type
_entity_poly.pdbx_seq_one_letter_code
_entity_poly.pdbx_strand_id
1 'polypeptide(L)'
;MNAQTRPSHGQPCLLVYLQAMLGSLLPLFGQMHCVAAGIEARGDTRTQVGYDINGKALIAPAPAQHDVSYNAFNRFDVTAAGAEFRNTDSQARTIVAEVFSAAPSRIEGPISLDGPRANLILANQNGIQVNGGSFVNFGSVALTTGKVTLRDETLAPGLVQR
;
A
#
# COMPACT_ATOMS: atom_id res chain seq x y z
N MET A 1 -40.73 -13.31 15.77
CA MET A 1 -39.40 -13.91 15.62
C MET A 1 -38.72 -13.23 14.42
N ASN A 2 -37.98 -12.16 14.67
CA ASN A 2 -37.28 -11.41 13.61
C ASN A 2 -35.82 -11.81 13.61
N ALA A 3 -35.41 -12.53 12.58
CA ALA A 3 -34.01 -12.84 12.32
C ALA A 3 -33.32 -11.60 11.77
N GLN A 4 -32.45 -10.96 12.58
CA GLN A 4 -31.52 -9.94 12.12
C GLN A 4 -30.37 -10.65 11.38
N THR A 5 -30.36 -10.53 10.06
CA THR A 5 -29.21 -10.87 9.24
C THR A 5 -28.13 -9.80 9.43
N ARG A 6 -26.98 -10.22 9.96
CA ARG A 6 -25.76 -9.37 10.00
C ARG A 6 -25.29 -9.13 8.56
N PRO A 7 -24.93 -7.90 8.18
CA PRO A 7 -24.31 -7.67 6.89
C PRO A 7 -22.89 -8.25 6.89
N SER A 8 -22.59 -9.03 5.87
CA SER A 8 -21.27 -9.59 5.60
C SER A 8 -20.30 -8.46 5.22
N HIS A 9 -19.11 -8.48 5.79
CA HIS A 9 -17.99 -7.64 5.41
C HIS A 9 -17.67 -7.84 3.93
N GLY A 10 -17.78 -6.78 3.12
CA GLY A 10 -17.33 -6.82 1.74
C GLY A 10 -18.23 -6.18 0.69
N GLN A 11 -19.14 -5.28 1.04
CA GLN A 11 -19.86 -4.55 0.01
C GLN A 11 -19.16 -3.24 -0.35
N PRO A 12 -18.94 -2.97 -1.65
CA PRO A 12 -18.41 -1.69 -2.11
C PRO A 12 -19.43 -0.57 -1.84
N CYS A 13 -18.93 0.62 -1.53
CA CYS A 13 -19.68 1.86 -1.25
C CYS A 13 -20.58 2.36 -2.41
N LEU A 14 -21.25 1.49 -3.14
CA LEU A 14 -22.03 1.87 -4.33
C LEU A 14 -23.53 2.07 -4.06
N LEU A 15 -24.03 2.00 -2.83
CA LEU A 15 -25.49 1.99 -2.59
C LEU A 15 -26.03 3.17 -1.81
N VAL A 16 -25.41 4.34 -1.84
CA VAL A 16 -25.92 5.54 -1.13
C VAL A 16 -26.34 6.68 -2.07
N TYR A 17 -26.46 6.45 -3.37
CA TYR A 17 -26.83 7.53 -4.31
C TYR A 17 -28.31 7.56 -4.76
N LEU A 18 -29.22 6.82 -4.14
CA LEU A 18 -30.62 6.76 -4.64
C LEU A 18 -31.69 7.19 -3.65
N GLN A 19 -31.42 8.05 -2.68
CA GLN A 19 -32.49 8.57 -1.80
C GLN A 19 -32.33 10.04 -1.40
N ALA A 20 -32.21 10.93 -2.37
CA ALA A 20 -32.28 12.37 -2.15
C ALA A 20 -33.26 13.04 -3.09
N MET A 21 -34.56 12.67 -3.00
CA MET A 21 -35.67 13.47 -3.51
C MET A 21 -36.92 13.17 -2.67
N LEU A 22 -37.05 13.71 -1.47
CA LEU A 22 -38.28 14.22 -0.85
C LEU A 22 -37.98 14.82 0.52
N GLY A 23 -38.17 16.16 0.64
CA GLY A 23 -38.68 16.84 1.82
C GLY A 23 -37.76 16.98 3.04
N SER A 24 -37.10 18.11 3.15
CA SER A 24 -36.87 18.94 4.37
C SER A 24 -37.12 18.29 5.75
N LEU A 25 -36.09 17.72 6.34
CA LEU A 25 -35.68 17.86 7.77
C LEU A 25 -34.25 17.31 7.85
N LEU A 26 -33.27 18.20 7.98
CA LEU A 26 -31.87 17.83 8.14
C LEU A 26 -31.62 17.22 9.52
N PRO A 27 -31.30 15.94 9.65
CA PRO A 27 -30.42 15.49 10.72
C PRO A 27 -29.00 15.76 10.31
N LEU A 28 -28.24 16.42 11.16
CA LEU A 28 -26.77 16.50 11.07
C LEU A 28 -26.19 15.08 11.17
N PHE A 29 -26.29 14.29 10.11
CA PHE A 29 -25.49 13.10 9.99
C PHE A 29 -24.12 13.55 9.53
N GLY A 30 -23.16 13.50 10.48
CA GLY A 30 -21.76 13.64 10.14
C GLY A 30 -21.47 12.74 8.95
N GLN A 31 -20.93 13.32 7.89
CA GLN A 31 -20.47 12.56 6.72
C GLN A 31 -19.43 11.57 7.23
N MET A 32 -19.83 10.33 7.43
CA MET A 32 -18.88 9.24 7.53
C MET A 32 -18.15 9.18 6.20
N HIS A 33 -17.01 9.84 6.14
CA HIS A 33 -16.09 9.64 5.04
C HIS A 33 -15.65 8.17 5.11
N CYS A 34 -16.23 7.35 4.26
CA CYS A 34 -15.73 6.01 4.01
C CYS A 34 -14.36 6.20 3.38
N VAL A 35 -13.32 6.19 4.20
CA VAL A 35 -11.95 6.12 3.70
C VAL A 35 -11.82 4.75 3.07
N ALA A 36 -11.81 4.69 1.75
CA ALA A 36 -11.60 3.46 1.03
C ALA A 36 -10.24 2.90 1.48
N ALA A 37 -10.25 1.79 2.21
CA ALA A 37 -9.03 1.06 2.53
C ALA A 37 -8.42 0.58 1.22
N GLY A 38 -7.09 0.70 1.07
CA GLY A 38 -6.44 0.25 -0.14
C GLY A 38 -5.04 0.84 -0.34
N ILE A 39 -4.44 0.41 -1.43
CA ILE A 39 -3.14 0.86 -1.86
C ILE A 39 -3.32 1.76 -3.08
N GLU A 40 -2.72 2.94 -3.06
CA GLU A 40 -2.80 3.93 -4.13
C GLU A 40 -1.40 4.43 -4.48
N ALA A 41 -0.96 4.17 -5.72
CA ALA A 41 0.29 4.70 -6.21
C ALA A 41 0.21 6.23 -6.40
N ARG A 42 1.29 6.93 -6.12
CA ARG A 42 1.33 8.40 -6.20
C ARG A 42 1.35 8.94 -7.63
N GLY A 43 1.78 8.13 -8.60
CA GLY A 43 1.83 8.52 -10.01
C GLY A 43 3.10 9.25 -10.46
N ASP A 44 3.99 9.62 -9.54
CA ASP A 44 5.31 10.18 -9.82
C ASP A 44 6.40 9.10 -9.99
N THR A 45 6.05 7.84 -9.75
CA THR A 45 6.85 6.67 -10.06
C THR A 45 6.15 5.81 -11.12
N ARG A 46 6.84 4.84 -11.71
CA ARG A 46 6.24 3.89 -12.67
C ARG A 46 5.52 2.73 -11.97
N THR A 47 5.27 2.86 -10.68
CA THR A 47 4.54 1.87 -9.90
C THR A 47 3.10 1.79 -10.35
N GLN A 48 2.60 0.58 -10.58
CA GLN A 48 1.21 0.35 -10.93
C GLN A 48 0.54 -0.48 -9.83
N VAL A 49 -0.72 -0.15 -9.54
CA VAL A 49 -1.54 -0.87 -8.57
C VAL A 49 -2.85 -1.25 -9.22
N GLY A 50 -3.16 -2.52 -9.17
CA GLY A 50 -4.44 -3.09 -9.56
C GLY A 50 -4.99 -3.95 -8.43
N TYR A 51 -6.18 -4.50 -8.63
CA TYR A 51 -6.81 -5.40 -7.68
C TYR A 51 -7.35 -6.63 -8.40
N ASP A 52 -7.24 -7.78 -7.77
CA ASP A 52 -7.88 -8.98 -8.26
C ASP A 52 -9.37 -9.03 -7.86
N ILE A 53 -10.08 -10.06 -8.31
CA ILE A 53 -11.51 -10.26 -8.05
C ILE A 53 -11.84 -10.42 -6.56
N ASN A 54 -10.84 -10.79 -5.73
CA ASN A 54 -10.99 -10.97 -4.29
C ASN A 54 -10.61 -9.71 -3.49
N GLY A 55 -10.20 -8.63 -4.19
CA GLY A 55 -9.77 -7.38 -3.59
C GLY A 55 -8.32 -7.38 -3.10
N LYS A 56 -7.51 -8.41 -3.46
CA LYS A 56 -6.08 -8.45 -3.21
C LYS A 56 -5.39 -7.40 -4.09
N ALA A 57 -4.58 -6.54 -3.51
CA ALA A 57 -3.82 -5.56 -4.27
C ALA A 57 -2.67 -6.23 -5.03
N LEU A 58 -2.56 -5.92 -6.32
CA LEU A 58 -1.50 -6.39 -7.20
C LEU A 58 -0.62 -5.19 -7.57
N ILE A 59 0.61 -5.20 -7.09
CA ILE A 59 1.55 -4.10 -7.22
C ILE A 59 2.64 -4.51 -8.22
N ALA A 60 2.73 -3.80 -9.33
CA ALA A 60 3.88 -3.88 -10.23
C ALA A 60 4.87 -2.78 -9.82
N PRO A 61 6.01 -3.14 -9.22
CA PRO A 61 7.01 -2.16 -8.79
C PRO A 61 7.62 -1.42 -9.98
N ALA A 62 8.06 -0.19 -9.75
CA ALA A 62 8.83 0.55 -10.73
C ALA A 62 10.10 -0.22 -11.13
N PRO A 63 10.59 -0.07 -12.38
CA PRO A 63 11.84 -0.70 -12.80
C PRO A 63 12.98 -0.40 -11.84
N ALA A 64 13.75 -1.43 -11.49
CA ALA A 64 14.88 -1.27 -10.58
C ALA A 64 16.01 -0.45 -11.23
N GLN A 65 16.61 0.43 -10.44
CA GLN A 65 17.85 1.14 -10.76
C GLN A 65 18.89 0.73 -9.72
N HIS A 66 20.03 0.19 -10.16
CA HIS A 66 21.05 -0.34 -9.26
C HIS A 66 20.48 -1.31 -8.20
N ASP A 67 19.67 -2.27 -8.67
CA ASP A 67 19.01 -3.28 -7.84
C ASP A 67 17.91 -2.74 -6.88
N VAL A 68 17.60 -1.44 -6.89
CA VAL A 68 16.58 -0.81 -6.04
C VAL A 68 15.39 -0.36 -6.88
N SER A 69 14.21 -0.81 -6.53
CA SER A 69 12.93 -0.30 -7.05
C SER A 69 12.33 0.68 -6.03
N TYR A 70 12.23 1.94 -6.41
CA TYR A 70 11.60 2.97 -5.58
C TYR A 70 10.16 3.21 -6.01
N ASN A 71 9.25 3.10 -5.05
CA ASN A 71 7.81 3.17 -5.25
C ASN A 71 7.20 4.17 -4.28
N ALA A 72 6.51 5.17 -4.80
CA ALA A 72 5.83 6.18 -4.00
C ALA A 72 4.31 5.94 -4.00
N PHE A 73 3.71 6.04 -2.80
CA PHE A 73 2.29 5.81 -2.59
C PHE A 73 1.62 6.99 -1.90
N ASN A 74 0.40 7.33 -2.32
CA ASN A 74 -0.48 8.24 -1.59
C ASN A 74 -1.13 7.54 -0.38
N ARG A 75 -1.33 6.22 -0.47
CA ARG A 75 -1.89 5.39 0.57
C ARG A 75 -1.34 3.97 0.47
N PHE A 76 -1.13 3.35 1.61
CA PHE A 76 -0.71 1.95 1.67
C PHE A 76 -1.40 1.25 2.85
N ASP A 77 -2.66 0.85 2.61
CA ASP A 77 -3.46 0.07 3.56
C ASP A 77 -3.71 -1.31 2.97
N VAL A 78 -3.29 -2.34 3.67
CA VAL A 78 -3.46 -3.73 3.26
C VAL A 78 -4.60 -4.34 4.03
N THR A 79 -5.68 -4.66 3.34
CA THR A 79 -6.85 -5.33 3.91
C THR A 79 -6.56 -6.82 4.15
N ALA A 80 -7.50 -7.55 4.76
CA ALA A 80 -7.40 -8.99 4.95
C ALA A 80 -7.19 -9.79 3.64
N ALA A 81 -7.59 -9.21 2.49
CA ALA A 81 -7.34 -9.82 1.17
C ALA A 81 -5.85 -9.84 0.80
N GLY A 82 -5.04 -8.98 1.44
CA GLY A 82 -3.60 -8.91 1.25
C GLY A 82 -3.15 -8.04 0.08
N ALA A 83 -1.84 -8.06 -0.14
CA ALA A 83 -1.17 -7.39 -1.25
C ALA A 83 -0.06 -8.28 -1.82
N GLU A 84 0.25 -8.11 -3.09
CA GLU A 84 1.30 -8.85 -3.78
C GLU A 84 2.17 -7.91 -4.60
N PHE A 85 3.45 -7.89 -4.32
CA PHE A 85 4.45 -7.27 -5.18
C PHE A 85 4.88 -8.27 -6.26
N ARG A 86 4.81 -7.85 -7.53
CA ARG A 86 5.24 -8.64 -8.70
C ARG A 86 6.62 -8.21 -9.14
N ASN A 87 7.64 -8.89 -8.65
CA ASN A 87 9.05 -8.55 -8.90
C ASN A 87 9.62 -9.19 -10.17
N THR A 88 8.80 -9.87 -10.95
CA THR A 88 9.23 -10.58 -12.17
C THR A 88 9.84 -9.62 -13.19
N ASP A 89 9.21 -8.46 -13.39
CA ASP A 89 9.66 -7.47 -14.38
C ASP A 89 10.71 -6.51 -13.82
N SER A 90 10.55 -6.08 -12.57
CA SER A 90 11.47 -5.15 -11.92
C SER A 90 12.78 -5.81 -11.50
N GLN A 91 12.76 -7.11 -11.16
CA GLN A 91 13.91 -7.90 -10.69
C GLN A 91 14.75 -7.20 -9.62
N ALA A 92 14.09 -6.38 -8.81
CA ALA A 92 14.75 -5.63 -7.76
C ALA A 92 15.27 -6.56 -6.67
N ARG A 93 16.43 -6.22 -6.09
CA ARG A 93 16.94 -6.83 -4.85
C ARG A 93 16.38 -6.14 -3.61
N THR A 94 16.01 -4.87 -3.77
CA THR A 94 15.35 -4.09 -2.71
C THR A 94 14.18 -3.31 -3.29
N ILE A 95 13.01 -3.48 -2.69
CA ILE A 95 11.81 -2.72 -3.00
C ILE A 95 11.60 -1.71 -1.88
N VAL A 96 11.60 -0.44 -2.23
CA VAL A 96 11.28 0.66 -1.33
C VAL A 96 9.85 1.09 -1.61
N ALA A 97 9.00 1.07 -0.61
CA ALA A 97 7.63 1.57 -0.64
C ALA A 97 7.54 2.77 0.33
N GLU A 98 7.61 3.98 -0.19
CA GLU A 98 7.49 5.20 0.60
C GLU A 98 6.08 5.77 0.48
N VAL A 99 5.45 6.06 1.63
CA VAL A 99 4.06 6.48 1.72
C VAL A 99 3.98 7.94 2.15
N PHE A 100 3.29 8.75 1.35
CA PHE A 100 3.11 10.19 1.55
C PHE A 100 1.70 10.55 2.07
N SER A 101 1.04 9.59 2.68
CA SER A 101 -0.26 9.75 3.32
C SER A 101 -0.18 10.68 4.54
N ALA A 102 -1.27 11.37 4.86
CA ALA A 102 -1.43 12.10 6.12
C ALA A 102 -1.87 11.17 7.29
N ALA A 103 -2.09 9.89 7.02
CA ALA A 103 -2.55 8.89 7.98
C ALA A 103 -1.55 7.72 8.06
N PRO A 104 -1.52 6.97 9.16
CA PRO A 104 -0.71 5.75 9.26
C PRO A 104 -1.17 4.69 8.27
N SER A 105 -0.24 3.86 7.82
CA SER A 105 -0.53 2.65 7.05
C SER A 105 -1.03 1.54 7.97
N ARG A 106 -2.06 0.82 7.54
CA ARG A 106 -2.61 -0.34 8.25
C ARG A 106 -2.34 -1.62 7.47
N ILE A 107 -1.73 -2.58 8.11
CA ILE A 107 -1.40 -3.88 7.51
C ILE A 107 -2.21 -4.96 8.24
N GLU A 108 -3.34 -5.34 7.64
CA GLU A 108 -4.30 -6.28 8.22
C GLU A 108 -4.31 -7.64 7.50
N GLY A 109 -3.53 -7.77 6.43
CA GLY A 109 -3.43 -8.98 5.65
C GLY A 109 -2.00 -9.26 5.18
N PRO A 110 -1.79 -10.41 4.49
CA PRO A 110 -0.48 -10.80 4.02
C PRO A 110 0.04 -9.87 2.93
N ILE A 111 1.33 -9.54 3.00
CA ILE A 111 2.07 -8.93 1.90
C ILE A 111 3.00 -10.01 1.34
N SER A 112 2.83 -10.36 0.08
CA SER A 112 3.62 -11.38 -0.61
C SER A 112 4.45 -10.80 -1.72
N LEU A 113 5.51 -11.51 -2.08
CA LEU A 113 6.37 -11.20 -3.21
C LEU A 113 6.29 -12.36 -4.21
N ASP A 114 5.88 -12.06 -5.44
CA ASP A 114 5.94 -12.96 -6.57
C ASP A 114 7.19 -12.64 -7.40
N GLY A 115 7.90 -13.68 -7.84
CA GLY A 115 9.15 -13.58 -8.59
C GLY A 115 10.41 -13.64 -7.71
N PRO A 116 11.53 -13.07 -8.17
CA PRO A 116 12.80 -13.10 -7.46
C PRO A 116 12.72 -12.46 -6.08
N ARG A 117 13.37 -13.12 -5.11
CA ARG A 117 13.35 -12.68 -3.71
C ARG A 117 14.01 -11.31 -3.54
N ALA A 118 13.37 -10.42 -2.82
CA ALA A 118 13.84 -9.06 -2.56
C ALA A 118 13.68 -8.69 -1.08
N ASN A 119 14.35 -7.64 -0.65
CA ASN A 119 14.11 -6.97 0.62
C ASN A 119 13.00 -5.92 0.45
N LEU A 120 12.17 -5.73 1.47
CA LEU A 120 11.15 -4.69 1.51
C LEU A 120 11.50 -3.63 2.55
N ILE A 121 11.44 -2.38 2.15
CA ILE A 121 11.46 -1.22 3.05
C ILE A 121 10.13 -0.50 2.89
N LEU A 122 9.28 -0.55 3.91
CA LEU A 122 8.03 0.21 3.95
C LEU A 122 8.21 1.40 4.90
N ALA A 123 8.08 2.60 4.36
CA ALA A 123 8.26 3.85 5.08
C ALA A 123 6.97 4.68 5.07
N ASN A 124 6.48 5.07 6.23
CA ASN A 124 5.39 6.04 6.37
C ASN A 124 5.65 6.93 7.59
N GLN A 125 5.91 8.22 7.37
CA GLN A 125 6.21 9.18 8.42
C GLN A 125 5.07 9.35 9.44
N ASN A 126 3.84 9.00 9.07
CA ASN A 126 2.67 9.08 9.94
C ASN A 126 2.36 7.76 10.69
N GLY A 127 3.24 6.78 10.57
CA GLY A 127 3.15 5.53 11.31
C GLY A 127 2.77 4.33 10.45
N ILE A 128 3.05 3.15 11.00
CA ILE A 128 2.68 1.86 10.43
C ILE A 128 2.11 1.00 11.55
N GLN A 129 0.89 0.51 11.35
CA GLN A 129 0.20 -0.40 12.26
C GLN A 129 0.10 -1.77 11.60
N VAL A 130 0.64 -2.79 12.26
CA VAL A 130 0.55 -4.18 11.79
C VAL A 130 -0.38 -4.95 12.73
N ASN A 131 -1.53 -5.36 12.20
CA ASN A 131 -2.53 -6.11 12.94
C ASN A 131 -3.04 -7.29 12.10
N GLY A 132 -2.45 -8.45 12.28
CA GLY A 132 -2.75 -9.65 11.49
C GLY A 132 -2.00 -9.75 10.16
N GLY A 133 -1.12 -8.78 9.85
CA GLY A 133 -0.28 -8.81 8.66
C GLY A 133 0.86 -9.82 8.75
N SER A 134 1.27 -10.34 7.60
CA SER A 134 2.46 -11.19 7.45
C SER A 134 3.22 -10.82 6.19
N PHE A 135 4.49 -11.22 6.12
CA PHE A 135 5.36 -10.95 4.97
C PHE A 135 5.89 -12.28 4.41
N VAL A 136 5.64 -12.52 3.14
CA VAL A 136 5.90 -13.81 2.49
C VAL A 136 6.87 -13.64 1.33
N ASN A 137 7.90 -14.47 1.28
CA ASN A 137 8.93 -14.52 0.23
C ASN A 137 9.86 -13.30 0.17
N PHE A 138 9.91 -12.46 1.20
CA PHE A 138 10.92 -11.39 1.29
C PHE A 138 12.22 -11.92 1.92
N GLY A 139 13.35 -11.31 1.55
CA GLY A 139 14.66 -11.57 2.17
C GLY A 139 14.75 -10.99 3.57
N SER A 140 14.34 -9.73 3.67
CA SER A 140 14.17 -8.98 4.91
C SER A 140 13.05 -7.97 4.75
N VAL A 141 12.49 -7.52 5.87
CA VAL A 141 11.48 -6.46 5.90
C VAL A 141 11.87 -5.42 6.94
N ALA A 142 11.93 -4.17 6.51
CA ALA A 142 12.11 -3.02 7.38
C ALA A 142 10.87 -2.14 7.33
N LEU A 143 10.30 -1.86 8.51
CA LEU A 143 9.20 -0.90 8.68
C LEU A 143 9.76 0.34 9.38
N THR A 144 9.56 1.51 8.81
CA THR A 144 10.15 2.74 9.35
C THR A 144 9.20 3.93 9.23
N THR A 145 9.29 4.83 10.20
CA THR A 145 8.63 6.14 10.14
C THR A 145 9.58 7.25 9.66
N GLY A 146 10.81 6.88 9.30
CA GLY A 146 11.78 7.81 8.71
C GLY A 146 11.51 8.08 7.23
N LYS A 147 12.07 9.17 6.73
CA LYS A 147 12.13 9.47 5.30
C LYS A 147 13.20 8.62 4.64
N VAL A 148 12.89 8.08 3.45
CA VAL A 148 13.87 7.33 2.66
C VAL A 148 14.68 8.32 1.82
N THR A 149 16.01 8.19 1.87
CA THR A 149 16.91 8.94 0.99
C THR A 149 17.75 7.93 0.22
N LEU A 150 17.56 7.86 -1.08
CA LEU A 150 18.42 7.08 -1.97
C LEU A 150 19.63 7.94 -2.32
N ARG A 151 20.83 7.41 -2.10
CA ARG A 151 22.08 8.04 -2.51
C ARG A 151 22.72 7.18 -3.59
N ASP A 152 22.91 7.75 -4.76
CA ASP A 152 23.81 7.17 -5.76
C ASP A 152 25.26 7.41 -5.30
N GLU A 153 25.83 6.44 -4.61
CA GLU A 153 27.27 6.44 -4.41
C GLU A 153 27.93 5.89 -5.69
N THR A 154 27.96 6.70 -6.73
CA THR A 154 28.99 6.58 -7.75
C THR A 154 30.30 7.01 -7.10
N LEU A 155 30.96 6.09 -6.42
CA LEU A 155 32.36 6.28 -6.03
C LEU A 155 33.14 6.53 -7.31
N ALA A 156 33.50 7.79 -7.55
CA ALA A 156 34.50 8.13 -8.57
C ALA A 156 35.75 7.28 -8.27
N PRO A 157 36.24 6.46 -9.22
CA PRO A 157 37.45 5.71 -8.99
C PRO A 157 38.60 6.71 -8.89
N GLY A 158 39.15 6.93 -7.68
CA GLY A 158 40.39 7.68 -7.57
C GLY A 158 40.61 8.54 -6.32
N LEU A 159 39.80 8.49 -5.28
CA LEU A 159 40.13 9.18 -4.02
C LEU A 159 40.36 8.20 -2.87
N VAL A 160 41.49 7.53 -2.91
CA VAL A 160 42.11 6.97 -1.71
C VAL A 160 42.74 8.14 -0.97
N GLN A 161 42.09 8.67 0.06
CA GLN A 161 42.77 9.56 1.00
C GLN A 161 43.70 8.71 1.87
N ARG A 162 44.99 9.04 1.81
CA ARG A 162 46.02 8.57 2.74
C ARG A 162 45.88 9.28 4.08
#